data_3467063534061086bb5ee76afb0d1ad8
#
_entry.id   3467063534061086bb5ee76afb0d1ad8
#
_cell.length_a   1.000
_cell.length_b   1.000
_cell.length_c   1.000
_cell.angle_alpha   90.00
_cell.angle_beta   90.00
_cell.angle_gamma   90.00
#
_symmetry.space_group_name_H-M   'P 1'
#
loop_
_entity.id
_entity.type
_entity.pdbx_description
1 polymer ?
#
loop_
_entity_poly.entity_id
_entity_poly.type
_entity_poly.pdbx_seq_one_letter_code
_entity_poly.pdbx_strand_id
1 'polypeptide(L)'
;APLFVTAEFINNNTGEIKSQTVFMGDFPMMTEKGTFIINGTERVVVSQPVRSPGVYFDETIDKSTDKTLHSVKVIPSRGAWLEFDVDKRDTVGVRIDRKRRQPVTVLLKALGWTSEQIVERFGFSEIMRSTLEKDNTVGTDEALLDIYRKLRPGEPPTKESAQTLLENLFFKEKRYDLARVGRYKVNKKLGLHVGEPITSSTLTEEDVVATIEYLVRLHEGQTTMTVPGGVEVPVETDDIDHFGNRRLRTVGELIQNQIRVGMSRMERVVRERMTTQDVEAITPQTLINIRPVVAAIKEFFGTSQLSQFMGQNNPLSGLTHKRRLSALGPGGLSRERAGLEVRDVHPSHYGRMCPIETPEGPNIGLIGSLSVYARVNPFGFIETPYRKVVDGVVSDEIVYLTADEEDRHVVAQANSPIDADGRFVEPRVLVRRKAGEVEYVPSSEVDYMDVSPRQMVSVATAMIPFLEHDDANRALMGANMQRQAVPLVRSEAPLVGTGMELRAAIDAGDVVVAEESGVIEEVSADYITVMHDNG
;
A
#
# COMPACT_ATOMS: atom_id res chain seq x y z
N ALA A 1 11.38 9.82 -23.14
CA ALA A 1 12.01 8.72 -23.88
C ALA A 1 11.01 8.08 -24.84
N PRO A 2 11.42 7.78 -26.09
CA PRO A 2 10.57 7.05 -27.03
C PRO A 2 10.47 5.58 -26.63
N LEU A 3 9.25 5.04 -26.64
CA LEU A 3 9.00 3.63 -26.39
C LEU A 3 8.66 2.91 -27.71
N PHE A 4 9.42 1.87 -28.01
CA PHE A 4 9.17 0.97 -29.14
C PHE A 4 8.85 -0.42 -28.63
N VAL A 5 7.88 -1.08 -29.25
CA VAL A 5 7.47 -2.45 -28.92
C VAL A 5 7.42 -3.28 -30.19
N THR A 6 8.04 -4.44 -30.17
CA THR A 6 7.90 -5.42 -31.24
C THR A 6 6.60 -6.19 -31.05
N ALA A 7 5.70 -6.08 -32.01
CA ALA A 7 4.40 -6.75 -31.99
C ALA A 7 4.37 -7.85 -33.06
N GLU A 8 3.88 -9.02 -32.68
CA GLU A 8 3.73 -10.17 -33.55
C GLU A 8 2.23 -10.47 -33.77
N PHE A 9 1.84 -10.51 -35.03
CA PHE A 9 0.53 -10.96 -35.44
C PHE A 9 0.63 -12.39 -35.97
N ILE A 10 -0.08 -13.31 -35.32
CA ILE A 10 -0.09 -14.74 -35.67
C ILE A 10 -1.47 -15.03 -36.26
N ASN A 11 -1.47 -15.48 -37.54
CA ASN A 11 -2.68 -15.98 -38.17
C ASN A 11 -2.84 -17.46 -37.86
N ASN A 12 -3.76 -17.82 -37.01
CA ASN A 12 -3.97 -19.22 -36.61
C ASN A 12 -4.43 -20.15 -37.76
N ASN A 13 -5.00 -19.60 -38.84
CA ASN A 13 -5.49 -20.37 -39.98
C ASN A 13 -4.38 -20.70 -40.95
N THR A 14 -3.44 -19.79 -41.21
CA THR A 14 -2.35 -19.93 -42.17
C THR A 14 -1.00 -20.26 -41.53
N GLY A 15 -0.86 -20.04 -40.21
CA GLY A 15 0.41 -20.12 -39.48
C GLY A 15 1.38 -18.97 -39.80
N GLU A 16 0.97 -17.97 -40.57
CA GLU A 16 1.80 -16.80 -40.89
C GLU A 16 2.03 -15.91 -39.69
N ILE A 17 3.28 -15.51 -39.46
CA ILE A 17 3.69 -14.58 -38.39
C ILE A 17 4.20 -13.32 -39.04
N LYS A 18 3.53 -12.19 -38.74
CA LYS A 18 3.98 -10.83 -39.14
C LYS A 18 4.53 -10.11 -37.91
N SER A 19 5.83 -9.88 -37.85
CA SER A 19 6.49 -9.14 -36.78
C SER A 19 6.86 -7.73 -37.24
N GLN A 20 6.51 -6.72 -36.43
CA GLN A 20 6.81 -5.33 -36.73
C GLN A 20 7.08 -4.55 -35.44
N THR A 21 8.04 -3.61 -35.50
CA THR A 21 8.27 -2.66 -34.41
C THR A 21 7.29 -1.49 -34.52
N VAL A 22 6.54 -1.27 -33.46
CA VAL A 22 5.54 -0.20 -33.34
C VAL A 22 6.03 0.84 -32.33
N PHE A 23 6.00 2.10 -32.73
CA PHE A 23 6.25 3.22 -31.83
C PHE A 23 5.04 3.45 -30.93
N MET A 24 5.24 3.38 -29.59
CA MET A 24 4.16 3.49 -28.61
C MET A 24 3.97 4.90 -28.05
N GLY A 25 4.82 5.84 -28.41
CA GLY A 25 4.78 7.21 -27.96
C GLY A 25 6.01 7.62 -27.15
N ASP A 26 6.06 8.90 -26.81
CA ASP A 26 7.08 9.46 -25.92
C ASP A 26 6.57 9.46 -24.47
N PHE A 27 7.38 8.89 -23.57
CA PHE A 27 7.09 8.82 -22.15
C PHE A 27 7.96 9.83 -21.40
N PRO A 28 7.39 10.60 -20.44
CA PRO A 28 8.18 11.46 -19.59
C PRO A 28 9.22 10.66 -18.80
N MET A 29 10.47 11.08 -18.84
CA MET A 29 11.55 10.54 -18.01
C MET A 29 11.61 11.30 -16.70
N MET A 30 11.90 10.59 -15.61
CA MET A 30 12.22 11.22 -14.35
C MET A 30 13.60 11.86 -14.42
N THR A 31 13.72 13.10 -13.96
CA THR A 31 15.00 13.79 -13.84
C THR A 31 15.82 13.20 -12.71
N GLU A 32 17.12 13.51 -12.64
CA GLU A 32 18.00 13.11 -11.54
C GLU A 32 17.51 13.59 -10.17
N LYS A 33 16.75 14.69 -10.16
CA LYS A 33 16.14 15.27 -8.95
C LYS A 33 14.80 14.60 -8.55
N GLY A 34 14.33 13.59 -9.28
CA GLY A 34 13.07 12.91 -8.98
C GLY A 34 11.81 13.64 -9.43
N THR A 35 11.94 14.55 -10.40
CA THR A 35 10.84 15.34 -10.95
C THR A 35 10.56 14.97 -12.40
N PHE A 36 9.43 15.45 -12.94
CA PHE A 36 9.07 15.32 -14.35
C PHE A 36 8.86 16.69 -14.96
N ILE A 37 9.33 16.88 -16.19
CA ILE A 37 9.10 18.12 -16.93
C ILE A 37 7.92 17.90 -17.88
N ILE A 38 6.80 18.54 -17.60
CA ILE A 38 5.55 18.42 -18.35
C ILE A 38 5.13 19.80 -18.83
N ASN A 39 5.03 19.98 -20.15
CA ASN A 39 4.70 21.26 -20.78
C ASN A 39 5.57 22.43 -20.29
N GLY A 40 6.87 22.18 -20.09
CA GLY A 40 7.83 23.17 -19.63
C GLY A 40 7.79 23.46 -18.11
N THR A 41 6.92 22.78 -17.35
CA THR A 41 6.82 22.92 -15.90
C THR A 41 7.35 21.70 -15.18
N GLU A 42 8.05 21.91 -14.06
CA GLU A 42 8.55 20.84 -13.23
C GLU A 42 7.46 20.34 -12.29
N ARG A 43 7.19 19.04 -12.31
CA ARG A 43 6.13 18.39 -11.53
C ARG A 43 6.68 17.27 -10.67
N VAL A 44 6.07 17.07 -9.52
CA VAL A 44 6.33 15.98 -8.59
C VAL A 44 5.10 15.09 -8.52
N VAL A 45 5.29 13.80 -8.68
CA VAL A 45 4.24 12.79 -8.42
C VAL A 45 4.33 12.36 -6.97
N VAL A 46 3.27 12.65 -6.21
CA VAL A 46 3.20 12.37 -4.78
C VAL A 46 2.77 10.94 -4.54
N SER A 47 3.45 10.24 -3.63
CA SER A 47 3.09 8.88 -3.22
C SER A 47 1.77 8.87 -2.44
N GLN A 48 1.00 7.79 -2.60
CA GLN A 48 -0.33 7.67 -2.04
C GLN A 48 -0.41 6.48 -1.06
N PRO A 49 -0.67 6.70 0.24
CA PRO A 49 -0.98 5.63 1.16
C PRO A 49 -2.37 5.05 0.84
N VAL A 50 -2.44 3.74 0.69
CA VAL A 50 -3.66 3.00 0.39
C VAL A 50 -3.74 1.77 1.26
N ARG A 51 -4.96 1.27 1.48
CA ARG A 51 -5.12 -0.04 2.11
C ARG A 51 -4.49 -1.11 1.23
N SER A 52 -3.63 -1.95 1.81
CA SER A 52 -3.06 -3.10 1.10
C SER A 52 -4.17 -4.06 0.65
N PRO A 53 -4.07 -4.67 -0.53
CA PRO A 53 -4.92 -5.81 -0.83
C PRO A 53 -4.68 -6.93 0.19
N GLY A 54 -5.74 -7.69 0.50
CA GLY A 54 -5.69 -8.76 1.50
C GLY A 54 -7.05 -9.05 2.12
N VAL A 55 -7.05 -9.72 3.25
CA VAL A 55 -8.24 -10.07 4.04
C VAL A 55 -8.23 -9.26 5.33
N TYR A 56 -9.34 -8.61 5.67
CA TYR A 56 -9.48 -7.73 6.82
C TYR A 56 -10.71 -8.08 7.64
N PHE A 57 -10.50 -8.40 8.90
CA PHE A 57 -11.54 -8.71 9.87
C PHE A 57 -11.82 -7.48 10.72
N ASP A 58 -13.10 -7.13 10.81
CA ASP A 58 -13.59 -5.92 11.47
C ASP A 58 -14.70 -6.27 12.47
N GLU A 59 -14.79 -5.47 13.51
CA GLU A 59 -15.76 -5.61 14.59
C GLU A 59 -16.61 -4.36 14.68
N THR A 60 -17.93 -4.52 14.76
CA THR A 60 -18.87 -3.43 14.92
C THR A 60 -19.92 -3.78 15.98
N ILE A 61 -20.29 -2.81 16.81
CA ILE A 61 -21.36 -2.99 17.80
C ILE A 61 -22.67 -2.47 17.18
N ASP A 62 -23.68 -3.38 17.11
CA ASP A 62 -25.02 -2.97 16.66
C ASP A 62 -25.70 -2.12 17.73
N LYS A 63 -25.99 -0.87 17.41
CA LYS A 63 -26.64 0.11 18.28
C LYS A 63 -28.03 -0.30 18.78
N SER A 64 -28.69 -1.25 18.10
CA SER A 64 -30.05 -1.68 18.45
C SER A 64 -30.11 -2.87 19.40
N THR A 65 -29.11 -3.75 19.35
CA THR A 65 -29.06 -5.00 20.12
C THR A 65 -27.88 -5.12 21.07
N ASP A 66 -26.94 -4.15 20.99
CA ASP A 66 -25.69 -4.13 21.75
C ASP A 66 -24.82 -5.38 21.53
N LYS A 67 -25.10 -6.12 20.43
CA LYS A 67 -24.33 -7.29 20.02
C LYS A 67 -23.09 -6.87 19.22
N THR A 68 -22.00 -7.53 19.51
CA THR A 68 -20.80 -7.45 18.69
C THR A 68 -20.98 -8.24 17.40
N LEU A 69 -20.89 -7.59 16.27
CA LEU A 69 -20.98 -8.18 14.94
C LEU A 69 -19.63 -8.15 14.27
N HIS A 70 -19.23 -9.27 13.70
CA HIS A 70 -17.98 -9.39 12.97
C HIS A 70 -18.22 -9.42 11.48
N SER A 71 -17.32 -8.81 10.74
CA SER A 71 -17.31 -8.80 9.28
C SER A 71 -15.91 -9.01 8.73
N VAL A 72 -15.81 -9.50 7.51
CA VAL A 72 -14.54 -9.63 6.80
C VAL A 72 -14.67 -9.13 5.39
N LYS A 73 -13.63 -8.48 4.91
CA LYS A 73 -13.55 -7.96 3.53
C LYS A 73 -12.30 -8.51 2.87
N VAL A 74 -12.50 -9.20 1.76
CA VAL A 74 -11.41 -9.60 0.87
C VAL A 74 -11.27 -8.53 -0.20
N ILE A 75 -10.16 -7.79 -0.15
CA ILE A 75 -9.90 -6.64 -1.01
C ILE A 75 -8.79 -7.00 -1.98
N PRO A 76 -9.06 -7.10 -3.30
CA PRO A 76 -8.02 -7.31 -4.30
C PRO A 76 -7.33 -5.99 -4.67
N SER A 77 -6.19 -6.09 -5.33
CA SER A 77 -5.56 -4.96 -6.02
C SER A 77 -6.39 -4.54 -7.24
N ARG A 78 -6.99 -5.52 -7.92
CA ARG A 78 -7.89 -5.33 -9.05
C ARG A 78 -8.94 -6.43 -9.08
N GLY A 79 -10.21 -6.07 -9.11
CA GLY A 79 -11.33 -7.03 -9.18
C GLY A 79 -12.46 -6.69 -8.23
N ALA A 80 -13.41 -7.61 -8.10
CA ALA A 80 -14.57 -7.49 -7.25
C ALA A 80 -14.23 -7.74 -5.77
N TRP A 81 -14.84 -6.98 -4.88
CA TRP A 81 -14.74 -7.22 -3.44
C TRP A 81 -15.63 -8.39 -3.03
N LEU A 82 -15.13 -9.18 -2.09
CA LEU A 82 -15.89 -10.24 -1.43
C LEU A 82 -15.99 -9.89 0.05
N GLU A 83 -17.22 -9.72 0.54
CA GLU A 83 -17.47 -9.32 1.91
C GLU A 83 -18.34 -10.38 2.59
N PHE A 84 -17.96 -10.77 3.81
CA PHE A 84 -18.77 -11.64 4.66
C PHE A 84 -19.13 -10.89 5.93
N ASP A 85 -20.35 -11.10 6.41
CA ASP A 85 -20.84 -10.47 7.62
C ASP A 85 -21.67 -11.44 8.46
N VAL A 86 -21.61 -11.31 9.77
CA VAL A 86 -22.52 -11.96 10.70
C VAL A 86 -23.61 -10.93 11.05
N ASP A 87 -24.86 -11.28 10.86
CA ASP A 87 -25.96 -10.39 11.18
C ASP A 87 -26.48 -10.59 12.61
N LYS A 88 -27.34 -9.69 13.09
CA LYS A 88 -27.97 -9.74 14.41
C LYS A 88 -28.84 -10.97 14.68
N ARG A 89 -29.16 -11.75 13.64
CA ARG A 89 -29.92 -13.00 13.72
C ARG A 89 -29.01 -14.23 13.73
N ASP A 90 -27.73 -14.01 13.97
CA ASP A 90 -26.69 -15.04 14.02
C ASP A 90 -26.66 -15.88 12.72
N THR A 91 -26.62 -15.20 11.57
CA THR A 91 -26.41 -15.84 10.26
C THR A 91 -25.27 -15.20 9.52
N VAL A 92 -24.47 -16.03 8.84
CA VAL A 92 -23.36 -15.59 8.01
C VAL A 92 -23.84 -15.29 6.60
N GLY A 93 -23.62 -14.07 6.16
CA GLY A 93 -23.96 -13.63 4.82
C GLY A 93 -22.74 -13.31 3.98
N VAL A 94 -22.92 -13.31 2.68
CA VAL A 94 -21.92 -12.86 1.69
C VAL A 94 -22.49 -11.77 0.80
N ARG A 95 -21.64 -10.78 0.49
CA ARG A 95 -21.90 -9.77 -0.54
C ARG A 95 -20.80 -9.86 -1.59
N ILE A 96 -21.20 -10.08 -2.82
CA ILE A 96 -20.32 -10.13 -3.98
C ILE A 96 -20.41 -8.79 -4.70
N ASP A 97 -19.27 -8.13 -4.89
CA ASP A 97 -19.17 -6.84 -5.58
C ASP A 97 -20.17 -5.78 -5.05
N ARG A 98 -20.29 -5.69 -3.71
CA ARG A 98 -21.20 -4.75 -3.00
C ARG A 98 -22.69 -4.90 -3.35
N LYS A 99 -23.10 -6.03 -3.92
CA LYS A 99 -24.50 -6.34 -4.24
C LYS A 99 -25.26 -6.82 -3.00
N ARG A 100 -26.50 -7.28 -3.20
CA ARG A 100 -27.39 -7.73 -2.12
C ARG A 100 -26.79 -8.92 -1.37
N ARG A 101 -26.93 -8.89 -0.04
CA ARG A 101 -26.50 -9.95 0.87
C ARG A 101 -27.23 -11.28 0.56
N GLN A 102 -26.50 -12.37 0.64
CA GLN A 102 -26.98 -13.77 0.49
C GLN A 102 -26.43 -14.62 1.63
N PRO A 103 -27.05 -15.76 1.97
CA PRO A 103 -26.42 -16.73 2.86
C PRO A 103 -25.05 -17.19 2.30
N VAL A 104 -24.07 -17.33 3.15
CA VAL A 104 -22.72 -17.78 2.72
C VAL A 104 -22.74 -19.20 2.16
N THR A 105 -23.68 -20.04 2.61
CA THR A 105 -23.88 -21.41 2.12
C THR A 105 -24.22 -21.47 0.65
N VAL A 106 -24.90 -20.45 0.10
CA VAL A 106 -25.15 -20.34 -1.35
C VAL A 106 -23.85 -20.20 -2.12
N LEU A 107 -22.90 -19.40 -1.62
CA LEU A 107 -21.57 -19.29 -2.25
C LEU A 107 -20.79 -20.60 -2.17
N LEU A 108 -20.80 -21.27 -1.01
CA LEU A 108 -20.10 -22.56 -0.84
C LEU A 108 -20.70 -23.64 -1.78
N LYS A 109 -22.02 -23.72 -1.89
CA LYS A 109 -22.68 -24.63 -2.84
C LYS A 109 -22.36 -24.28 -4.30
N ALA A 110 -22.29 -22.99 -4.65
CA ALA A 110 -21.90 -22.56 -5.99
C ALA A 110 -20.43 -22.90 -6.34
N LEU A 111 -19.56 -23.00 -5.32
CA LEU A 111 -18.18 -23.50 -5.46
C LEU A 111 -18.09 -25.05 -5.54
N GLY A 112 -19.20 -25.75 -5.38
CA GLY A 112 -19.28 -27.21 -5.51
C GLY A 112 -19.41 -27.98 -4.20
N TRP A 113 -19.52 -27.28 -3.05
CA TRP A 113 -19.66 -27.92 -1.74
C TRP A 113 -21.07 -28.49 -1.55
N THR A 114 -21.15 -29.72 -1.05
CA THR A 114 -22.43 -30.30 -0.61
C THR A 114 -22.79 -29.82 0.78
N SER A 115 -24.08 -29.90 1.11
CA SER A 115 -24.55 -29.55 2.48
C SER A 115 -23.89 -30.40 3.55
N GLU A 116 -23.57 -31.66 3.24
CA GLU A 116 -22.87 -32.58 4.14
C GLU A 116 -21.42 -32.13 4.40
N GLN A 117 -20.68 -31.75 3.36
CA GLN A 117 -19.32 -31.20 3.50
C GLN A 117 -19.31 -29.90 4.28
N ILE A 118 -20.30 -29.02 4.09
CA ILE A 118 -20.44 -27.78 4.87
C ILE A 118 -20.65 -28.12 6.35
N VAL A 119 -21.52 -29.09 6.66
CA VAL A 119 -21.75 -29.52 8.04
C VAL A 119 -20.52 -30.19 8.64
N GLU A 120 -19.79 -31.00 7.88
CA GLU A 120 -18.56 -31.64 8.34
C GLU A 120 -17.49 -30.59 8.69
N ARG A 121 -17.29 -29.57 7.84
CA ARG A 121 -16.27 -28.55 8.03
C ARG A 121 -16.62 -27.52 9.10
N PHE A 122 -17.89 -27.08 9.13
CA PHE A 122 -18.38 -26.00 9.99
C PHE A 122 -19.36 -26.45 11.06
N GLY A 123 -19.52 -27.75 11.28
CA GLY A 123 -20.53 -28.32 12.19
C GLY A 123 -20.28 -27.99 13.67
N PHE A 124 -19.10 -27.46 14.02
CA PHE A 124 -18.80 -26.93 15.33
C PHE A 124 -19.56 -25.62 15.62
N SER A 125 -20.06 -24.93 14.60
CA SER A 125 -20.66 -23.60 14.69
C SER A 125 -22.18 -23.63 14.56
N GLU A 126 -22.87 -23.05 15.55
CA GLU A 126 -24.31 -22.90 15.55
C GLU A 126 -24.79 -21.88 14.52
N ILE A 127 -24.01 -20.82 14.30
CA ILE A 127 -24.36 -19.77 13.30
C ILE A 127 -24.31 -20.31 11.86
N MET A 128 -23.42 -21.23 11.56
CA MET A 128 -23.38 -21.87 10.25
C MET A 128 -24.54 -22.84 10.04
N ARG A 129 -24.98 -23.57 11.08
CA ARG A 129 -26.17 -24.41 11.04
C ARG A 129 -27.43 -23.58 10.79
N SER A 130 -27.61 -22.49 11.55
CA SER A 130 -28.71 -21.54 11.37
C SER A 130 -28.73 -20.91 9.95
N THR A 131 -27.54 -20.69 9.37
CA THR A 131 -27.40 -20.16 8.02
C THR A 131 -27.82 -21.20 6.98
N LEU A 132 -27.44 -22.45 7.16
CA LEU A 132 -27.80 -23.55 6.26
C LEU A 132 -29.31 -23.82 6.28
N GLU A 133 -29.98 -23.73 7.43
CA GLU A 133 -31.42 -23.87 7.57
C GLU A 133 -32.21 -22.79 6.84
N LYS A 134 -31.65 -21.57 6.73
CA LYS A 134 -32.26 -20.44 6.00
C LYS A 134 -31.94 -20.44 4.50
N ASP A 135 -31.07 -21.33 4.06
CA ASP A 135 -30.69 -21.48 2.66
C ASP A 135 -31.71 -22.36 1.92
N ASN A 136 -32.39 -21.76 0.97
CA ASN A 136 -33.42 -22.45 0.18
C ASN A 136 -32.84 -23.16 -1.08
N THR A 137 -31.52 -23.08 -1.32
CA THR A 137 -30.91 -23.71 -2.50
C THR A 137 -30.57 -25.17 -2.23
N VAL A 138 -30.90 -26.06 -3.19
CA VAL A 138 -30.73 -27.51 -3.01
C VAL A 138 -29.37 -27.99 -3.51
N GLY A 139 -28.75 -27.32 -4.47
CA GLY A 139 -27.47 -27.78 -5.05
C GLY A 139 -26.71 -26.67 -5.76
N THR A 140 -25.59 -27.06 -6.38
CA THR A 140 -24.64 -26.16 -7.06
C THR A 140 -25.31 -25.35 -8.17
N ASP A 141 -26.14 -25.98 -8.98
CA ASP A 141 -26.77 -25.31 -10.14
C ASP A 141 -27.74 -24.21 -9.71
N GLU A 142 -28.57 -24.49 -8.70
CA GLU A 142 -29.53 -23.52 -8.17
C GLU A 142 -28.81 -22.37 -7.46
N ALA A 143 -27.76 -22.66 -6.72
CA ALA A 143 -26.92 -21.66 -6.06
C ALA A 143 -26.23 -20.71 -7.07
N LEU A 144 -25.69 -21.24 -8.15
CA LEU A 144 -25.10 -20.47 -9.25
C LEU A 144 -26.13 -19.54 -9.90
N LEU A 145 -27.34 -20.05 -10.17
CA LEU A 145 -28.41 -19.25 -10.75
C LEU A 145 -28.91 -18.15 -9.82
N ASP A 146 -28.98 -18.40 -8.51
CA ASP A 146 -29.37 -17.37 -7.52
C ASP A 146 -28.33 -16.24 -7.43
N ILE A 147 -27.04 -16.58 -7.43
CA ILE A 147 -25.95 -15.60 -7.48
C ILE A 147 -26.04 -14.77 -8.76
N TYR A 148 -26.24 -15.43 -9.91
CA TYR A 148 -26.33 -14.74 -11.21
C TYR A 148 -27.49 -13.74 -11.25
N ARG A 149 -28.69 -14.14 -10.79
CA ARG A 149 -29.86 -13.25 -10.74
C ARG A 149 -29.62 -11.99 -9.91
N LYS A 150 -28.85 -12.11 -8.82
CA LYS A 150 -28.54 -10.97 -7.94
C LYS A 150 -27.44 -10.08 -8.51
N LEU A 151 -26.46 -10.65 -9.22
CA LEU A 151 -25.40 -9.89 -9.85
C LEU A 151 -25.85 -9.17 -11.13
N ARG A 152 -26.71 -9.83 -11.93
CA ARG A 152 -27.23 -9.33 -13.21
C ARG A 152 -28.73 -9.43 -13.29
N PRO A 153 -29.46 -8.55 -12.59
CA PRO A 153 -30.92 -8.55 -12.66
C PRO A 153 -31.38 -8.20 -14.09
N GLY A 154 -32.31 -9.00 -14.62
CA GLY A 154 -32.90 -8.78 -15.95
C GLY A 154 -32.28 -9.61 -17.08
N GLU A 155 -31.14 -10.28 -16.87
CA GLU A 155 -30.62 -11.23 -17.85
C GLU A 155 -31.13 -12.65 -17.57
N PRO A 156 -31.47 -13.45 -18.61
CA PRO A 156 -31.89 -14.84 -18.42
C PRO A 156 -30.71 -15.66 -17.84
N PRO A 157 -30.89 -16.32 -16.69
CA PRO A 157 -29.83 -17.07 -16.05
C PRO A 157 -29.67 -18.43 -16.72
N THR A 158 -28.46 -18.72 -17.20
CA THR A 158 -28.04 -20.06 -17.63
C THR A 158 -26.90 -20.58 -16.74
N LYS A 159 -26.82 -21.88 -16.53
CA LYS A 159 -25.77 -22.50 -15.71
C LYS A 159 -24.36 -22.10 -16.18
N GLU A 160 -24.12 -22.20 -17.50
CA GLU A 160 -22.81 -21.88 -18.09
C GLU A 160 -22.42 -20.42 -17.91
N SER A 161 -23.38 -19.50 -18.11
CA SER A 161 -23.17 -18.06 -17.91
C SER A 161 -22.89 -17.74 -16.44
N ALA A 162 -23.60 -18.39 -15.51
CA ALA A 162 -23.43 -18.20 -14.08
C ALA A 162 -22.06 -18.69 -13.59
N GLN A 163 -21.66 -19.88 -14.02
CA GLN A 163 -20.35 -20.42 -13.71
C GLN A 163 -19.22 -19.55 -14.29
N THR A 164 -19.31 -19.19 -15.56
CA THR A 164 -18.34 -18.30 -16.22
C THR A 164 -18.25 -16.93 -15.52
N LEU A 165 -19.38 -16.39 -15.05
CA LEU A 165 -19.40 -15.13 -14.31
C LEU A 165 -18.63 -15.26 -13.00
N LEU A 166 -18.91 -16.28 -12.18
CA LEU A 166 -18.26 -16.49 -10.89
C LEU A 166 -16.76 -16.75 -11.06
N GLU A 167 -16.37 -17.60 -12.01
CA GLU A 167 -14.96 -17.85 -12.34
C GLU A 167 -14.22 -16.57 -12.74
N ASN A 168 -14.85 -15.75 -13.60
CA ASN A 168 -14.26 -14.48 -14.03
C ASN A 168 -14.13 -13.46 -12.91
N LEU A 169 -15.00 -13.49 -11.90
CA LEU A 169 -14.98 -12.53 -10.81
C LEU A 169 -13.81 -12.74 -9.85
N PHE A 170 -13.43 -14.00 -9.58
CA PHE A 170 -12.48 -14.31 -8.51
C PHE A 170 -11.29 -15.20 -8.91
N PHE A 171 -11.42 -16.04 -9.93
CA PHE A 171 -10.44 -17.10 -10.22
C PHE A 171 -9.64 -16.89 -11.51
N LYS A 172 -9.98 -15.89 -12.34
CA LYS A 172 -9.25 -15.59 -13.58
C LYS A 172 -8.38 -14.35 -13.45
N GLU A 173 -7.07 -14.50 -13.69
CA GLU A 173 -6.05 -13.43 -13.59
C GLU A 173 -6.35 -12.19 -14.44
N LYS A 174 -7.05 -12.35 -15.58
CA LYS A 174 -7.42 -11.21 -16.43
C LYS A 174 -8.34 -10.21 -15.73
N ARG A 175 -9.16 -10.65 -14.77
CA ARG A 175 -10.18 -9.83 -14.11
C ARG A 175 -9.98 -9.65 -12.63
N TYR A 176 -9.28 -10.58 -11.98
CA TYR A 176 -9.02 -10.56 -10.54
C TYR A 176 -7.54 -10.72 -10.28
N ASP A 177 -7.00 -9.88 -9.42
CA ASP A 177 -5.58 -9.89 -9.07
C ASP A 177 -5.41 -9.35 -7.63
N LEU A 178 -4.90 -10.18 -6.73
CA LEU A 178 -4.48 -9.78 -5.38
C LEU A 178 -3.15 -9.05 -5.41
N ALA A 179 -2.38 -9.15 -6.49
CA ALA A 179 -0.97 -8.85 -6.58
C ALA A 179 -0.13 -9.70 -5.60
N ARG A 180 1.19 -9.66 -5.73
CA ARG A 180 2.10 -10.40 -4.83
C ARG A 180 1.90 -10.01 -3.36
N VAL A 181 1.65 -8.72 -3.12
CA VAL A 181 1.41 -8.16 -1.78
C VAL A 181 0.16 -8.76 -1.15
N GLY A 182 -0.96 -8.75 -1.88
CA GLY A 182 -2.23 -9.28 -1.38
C GLY A 182 -2.15 -10.78 -1.13
N ARG A 183 -1.52 -11.55 -2.04
CA ARG A 183 -1.31 -12.98 -1.85
C ARG A 183 -0.47 -13.27 -0.60
N TYR A 184 0.62 -12.52 -0.40
CA TYR A 184 1.43 -12.64 0.81
C TYR A 184 0.62 -12.35 2.08
N LYS A 185 -0.17 -11.29 2.09
CA LYS A 185 -1.01 -10.91 3.25
C LYS A 185 -2.09 -11.95 3.55
N VAL A 186 -2.77 -12.46 2.52
CA VAL A 186 -3.77 -13.52 2.67
C VAL A 186 -3.14 -14.79 3.24
N ASN A 187 -2.03 -15.25 2.68
CA ASN A 187 -1.33 -16.44 3.15
C ASN A 187 -0.88 -16.28 4.61
N LYS A 188 -0.30 -15.13 4.96
CA LYS A 188 0.17 -14.84 6.33
C LYS A 188 -0.99 -14.78 7.34
N LYS A 189 -2.12 -14.12 6.97
CA LYS A 189 -3.28 -13.95 7.86
C LYS A 189 -4.05 -15.26 8.08
N LEU A 190 -4.24 -16.02 7.02
CA LEU A 190 -4.99 -17.28 7.08
C LEU A 190 -4.12 -18.50 7.37
N GLY A 191 -2.79 -18.35 7.43
CA GLY A 191 -1.84 -19.45 7.66
C GLY A 191 -1.73 -20.44 6.50
N LEU A 192 -2.13 -20.01 5.29
CA LEU A 192 -2.09 -20.85 4.08
C LEU A 192 -0.75 -20.70 3.36
N HIS A 193 -0.24 -21.80 2.79
CA HIS A 193 0.98 -21.79 1.95
C HIS A 193 2.17 -21.04 2.59
N VAL A 194 2.36 -21.19 3.90
CA VAL A 194 3.45 -20.51 4.64
C VAL A 194 4.79 -21.06 4.18
N GLY A 195 5.66 -20.15 3.66
CA GLY A 195 6.99 -20.52 3.16
C GLY A 195 7.02 -21.04 1.71
N GLU A 196 5.89 -21.17 1.05
CA GLU A 196 5.82 -21.54 -0.36
C GLU A 196 6.00 -20.31 -1.28
N PRO A 197 6.59 -20.48 -2.47
CA PRO A 197 6.68 -19.41 -3.45
C PRO A 197 5.28 -19.04 -3.97
N ILE A 198 5.05 -17.74 -4.14
CA ILE A 198 3.78 -17.22 -4.67
C ILE A 198 3.69 -17.54 -6.16
N THR A 199 2.84 -18.49 -6.54
CA THR A 199 2.63 -18.94 -7.91
C THR A 199 1.40 -18.34 -8.58
N SER A 200 0.38 -17.98 -7.79
CA SER A 200 -0.88 -17.39 -8.28
C SER A 200 -1.23 -16.15 -7.49
N SER A 201 -1.82 -15.18 -8.17
CA SER A 201 -2.34 -13.94 -7.56
C SER A 201 -3.87 -13.85 -7.53
N THR A 202 -4.57 -14.92 -7.94
CA THR A 202 -6.03 -15.02 -7.85
C THR A 202 -6.47 -15.64 -6.53
N LEU A 203 -7.74 -15.49 -6.16
CA LEU A 203 -8.32 -16.26 -5.07
C LEU A 203 -8.35 -17.75 -5.41
N THR A 204 -8.31 -18.57 -4.39
CA THR A 204 -8.56 -20.00 -4.44
C THR A 204 -9.81 -20.32 -3.63
N GLU A 205 -10.39 -21.49 -3.86
CA GLU A 205 -11.51 -21.98 -3.06
C GLU A 205 -11.12 -22.10 -1.58
N GLU A 206 -9.91 -22.58 -1.31
CA GLU A 206 -9.36 -22.72 0.04
C GLU A 206 -9.26 -21.37 0.77
N ASP A 207 -8.88 -20.30 0.08
CA ASP A 207 -8.87 -18.94 0.66
C ASP A 207 -10.26 -18.51 1.14
N VAL A 208 -11.28 -18.79 0.32
CA VAL A 208 -12.67 -18.45 0.66
C VAL A 208 -13.13 -19.23 1.89
N VAL A 209 -12.88 -20.53 1.91
CA VAL A 209 -13.25 -21.40 3.02
C VAL A 209 -12.53 -21.02 4.31
N ALA A 210 -11.21 -20.81 4.24
CA ALA A 210 -10.42 -20.39 5.40
C ALA A 210 -10.84 -19.01 5.93
N THR A 211 -11.22 -18.08 5.04
CA THR A 211 -11.75 -16.76 5.44
C THR A 211 -13.06 -16.89 6.21
N ILE A 212 -13.97 -17.75 5.74
CA ILE A 212 -15.25 -18.01 6.42
C ILE A 212 -14.99 -18.68 7.77
N GLU A 213 -14.11 -19.68 7.83
CA GLU A 213 -13.76 -20.37 9.07
C GLU A 213 -13.16 -19.41 10.11
N TYR A 214 -12.24 -18.55 9.69
CA TYR A 214 -11.66 -17.53 10.56
C TYR A 214 -12.73 -16.58 11.11
N LEU A 215 -13.65 -16.08 10.24
CA LEU A 215 -14.75 -15.21 10.66
C LEU A 215 -15.67 -15.88 11.70
N VAL A 216 -16.02 -17.14 11.47
CA VAL A 216 -16.88 -17.91 12.38
C VAL A 216 -16.21 -18.09 13.74
N ARG A 217 -14.93 -18.49 13.76
CA ARG A 217 -14.14 -18.65 15.00
C ARG A 217 -13.97 -17.33 15.74
N LEU A 218 -13.72 -16.23 15.00
CA LEU A 218 -13.64 -14.89 15.59
C LEU A 218 -14.95 -14.50 16.29
N HIS A 219 -16.09 -14.77 15.64
CA HIS A 219 -17.40 -14.47 16.21
C HIS A 219 -17.75 -15.32 17.44
N GLU A 220 -17.26 -16.55 17.50
CA GLU A 220 -17.41 -17.45 18.66
C GLU A 220 -16.42 -17.16 19.78
N GLY A 221 -15.55 -16.15 19.63
CA GLY A 221 -14.59 -15.74 20.65
C GLY A 221 -13.37 -16.68 20.77
N GLN A 222 -13.09 -17.48 19.75
CA GLN A 222 -11.89 -18.29 19.71
C GLN A 222 -10.68 -17.41 19.40
N THR A 223 -9.58 -17.63 20.10
CA THR A 223 -8.35 -16.83 19.97
C THR A 223 -7.32 -17.44 19.02
N THR A 224 -7.48 -18.70 18.65
CA THR A 224 -6.58 -19.42 17.74
C THR A 224 -7.36 -20.30 16.77
N MET A 225 -6.78 -20.51 15.61
CA MET A 225 -7.27 -21.40 14.57
C MET A 225 -6.14 -22.32 14.11
N THR A 226 -6.38 -23.62 14.06
CA THR A 226 -5.44 -24.57 13.47
C THR A 226 -5.78 -24.77 12.00
N VAL A 227 -4.84 -24.47 11.10
CA VAL A 227 -5.00 -24.63 9.65
C VAL A 227 -4.46 -25.98 9.18
N PRO A 228 -4.82 -26.43 7.95
CA PRO A 228 -4.22 -27.60 7.35
C PRO A 228 -2.69 -27.52 7.37
N GLY A 229 -2.02 -28.53 7.95
CA GLY A 229 -0.58 -28.51 8.21
C GLY A 229 -0.20 -28.32 9.69
N GLY A 230 -1.17 -28.13 10.59
CA GLY A 230 -0.96 -28.04 12.04
C GLY A 230 -0.40 -26.71 12.52
N VAL A 231 -0.41 -25.68 11.69
CA VAL A 231 -0.01 -24.32 12.06
C VAL A 231 -1.13 -23.66 12.84
N GLU A 232 -0.82 -23.13 14.02
CA GLU A 232 -1.74 -22.29 14.79
C GLU A 232 -1.63 -20.83 14.35
N VAL A 233 -2.77 -20.23 14.03
CA VAL A 233 -2.89 -18.83 13.61
C VAL A 233 -3.71 -18.09 14.66
N PRO A 234 -3.25 -16.93 15.15
CA PRO A 234 -4.05 -16.10 16.05
C PRO A 234 -5.27 -15.54 15.33
N VAL A 235 -6.41 -15.58 16.02
CA VAL A 235 -7.68 -15.05 15.52
C VAL A 235 -7.95 -13.71 16.21
N GLU A 236 -7.78 -12.63 15.47
CA GLU A 236 -7.94 -11.24 15.96
C GLU A 236 -8.47 -10.33 14.85
N THR A 237 -9.11 -9.23 15.25
CA THR A 237 -9.54 -8.17 14.34
C THR A 237 -8.34 -7.38 13.82
N ASP A 238 -8.52 -6.76 12.65
CA ASP A 238 -7.46 -5.99 12.00
C ASP A 238 -7.69 -4.50 12.18
N ASP A 239 -6.63 -3.78 12.51
CA ASP A 239 -6.62 -2.33 12.48
C ASP A 239 -6.30 -1.83 11.06
N ILE A 240 -7.24 -1.07 10.49
CA ILE A 240 -7.17 -0.56 9.12
C ILE A 240 -6.12 0.55 8.98
N ASP A 241 -5.91 1.33 10.04
CA ASP A 241 -5.01 2.48 10.03
C ASP A 241 -3.56 2.12 10.38
N HIS A 242 -3.34 0.89 10.79
CA HIS A 242 -2.00 0.36 11.05
C HIS A 242 -1.15 0.30 9.77
N PHE A 243 0.11 0.76 9.80
CA PHE A 243 1.01 0.73 8.63
C PHE A 243 1.43 -0.67 8.17
N GLY A 244 1.16 -1.69 8.93
CA GLY A 244 1.16 -3.09 8.48
C GLY A 244 0.05 -3.41 7.48
N ASN A 245 -1.02 -2.61 7.45
CA ASN A 245 -2.19 -2.75 6.59
C ASN A 245 -2.33 -1.62 5.56
N ARG A 246 -1.59 -0.52 5.74
CA ARG A 246 -1.49 0.58 4.77
C ARG A 246 -0.15 0.54 4.10
N ARG A 247 -0.16 0.54 2.77
CA ARG A 247 1.05 0.59 1.95
C ARG A 247 1.08 1.84 1.09
N LEU A 248 2.21 2.13 0.48
CA LEU A 248 2.35 3.25 -0.44
C LEU A 248 2.25 2.76 -1.89
N ARG A 249 1.47 3.47 -2.69
CA ARG A 249 1.63 3.49 -4.14
C ARG A 249 2.66 4.55 -4.48
N THR A 250 3.83 4.10 -4.91
CA THR A 250 4.89 4.99 -5.36
C THR A 250 4.66 5.43 -6.80
N VAL A 251 5.49 6.35 -7.29
CA VAL A 251 5.41 6.92 -8.63
C VAL A 251 5.31 5.84 -9.72
N GLY A 252 6.18 4.82 -9.65
CA GLY A 252 6.21 3.74 -10.64
C GLY A 252 4.88 2.98 -10.74
N GLU A 253 4.28 2.65 -9.60
CA GLU A 253 2.98 1.96 -9.55
C GLU A 253 1.84 2.82 -10.09
N LEU A 254 1.84 4.12 -9.77
CA LEU A 254 0.82 5.06 -10.27
C LEU A 254 0.88 5.17 -11.80
N ILE A 255 2.07 5.29 -12.37
CA ILE A 255 2.27 5.33 -13.82
C ILE A 255 1.89 3.98 -14.45
N GLN A 256 2.32 2.86 -13.87
CA GLN A 256 1.97 1.52 -14.34
C GLN A 256 0.44 1.33 -14.43
N ASN A 257 -0.31 1.79 -13.44
CA ASN A 257 -1.76 1.71 -13.44
C ASN A 257 -2.37 2.49 -14.61
N GLN A 258 -1.84 3.67 -14.93
CA GLN A 258 -2.30 4.46 -16.08
C GLN A 258 -1.96 3.80 -17.41
N ILE A 259 -0.76 3.26 -17.55
CA ILE A 259 -0.37 2.49 -18.74
C ILE A 259 -1.33 1.30 -18.92
N ARG A 260 -1.64 0.57 -17.86
CA ARG A 260 -2.57 -0.56 -17.88
C ARG A 260 -3.96 -0.15 -18.37
N VAL A 261 -4.49 0.99 -17.91
CA VAL A 261 -5.77 1.54 -18.39
C VAL A 261 -5.71 1.87 -19.88
N GLY A 262 -4.63 2.52 -20.33
CA GLY A 262 -4.38 2.82 -21.73
C GLY A 262 -4.29 1.58 -22.59
N MET A 263 -3.54 0.56 -22.13
CA MET A 263 -3.39 -0.74 -22.81
C MET A 263 -4.72 -1.49 -22.93
N SER A 264 -5.52 -1.50 -21.89
CA SER A 264 -6.85 -2.14 -21.91
C SER A 264 -7.82 -1.48 -22.88
N ARG A 265 -7.78 -0.15 -22.98
CA ARG A 265 -8.53 0.61 -24.01
C ARG A 265 -8.03 0.29 -25.42
N MET A 266 -6.71 0.19 -25.60
CA MET A 266 -6.10 -0.19 -26.86
C MET A 266 -6.46 -1.62 -27.27
N GLU A 267 -6.39 -2.59 -26.35
CA GLU A 267 -6.79 -3.98 -26.59
C GLU A 267 -8.22 -4.07 -27.15
N ARG A 268 -9.15 -3.31 -26.58
CA ARG A 268 -10.54 -3.29 -27.05
C ARG A 268 -10.64 -2.80 -28.51
N VAL A 269 -9.91 -1.75 -28.86
CA VAL A 269 -9.88 -1.22 -30.24
C VAL A 269 -9.20 -2.21 -31.21
N VAL A 270 -8.12 -2.85 -30.78
CA VAL A 270 -7.45 -3.88 -31.59
C VAL A 270 -8.40 -5.05 -31.85
N ARG A 271 -9.11 -5.53 -30.84
CA ARG A 271 -10.09 -6.62 -30.96
C ARG A 271 -11.23 -6.27 -31.93
N GLU A 272 -11.75 -5.04 -31.85
CA GLU A 272 -12.77 -4.55 -32.77
C GLU A 272 -12.24 -4.49 -34.22
N ARG A 273 -11.02 -3.99 -34.44
CA ARG A 273 -10.39 -3.95 -35.77
C ARG A 273 -10.13 -5.35 -36.34
N MET A 274 -9.72 -6.30 -35.49
CA MET A 274 -9.53 -7.70 -35.93
C MET A 274 -10.80 -8.38 -36.43
N THR A 275 -11.97 -7.94 -35.95
CA THR A 275 -13.26 -8.49 -36.40
C THR A 275 -13.80 -7.80 -37.65
N THR A 276 -13.39 -6.56 -37.92
CA THR A 276 -13.96 -5.73 -38.99
C THR A 276 -13.07 -5.62 -40.23
N GLN A 277 -11.77 -5.86 -40.11
CA GLN A 277 -10.82 -5.74 -41.22
C GLN A 277 -10.53 -7.10 -41.90
N ASP A 278 -10.13 -7.00 -43.16
CA ASP A 278 -9.72 -8.18 -43.94
C ASP A 278 -8.40 -8.76 -43.41
N VAL A 279 -8.40 -10.06 -43.13
CA VAL A 279 -7.29 -10.77 -42.49
C VAL A 279 -5.99 -10.69 -43.30
N GLU A 280 -6.05 -10.64 -44.64
CA GLU A 280 -4.89 -10.56 -45.50
C GLU A 280 -4.17 -9.18 -45.43
N ALA A 281 -4.94 -8.11 -45.20
CA ALA A 281 -4.44 -6.75 -45.12
C ALA A 281 -3.96 -6.34 -43.71
N ILE A 282 -4.18 -7.18 -42.70
CA ILE A 282 -3.82 -6.90 -41.32
C ILE A 282 -2.31 -6.92 -41.12
N THR A 283 -1.80 -5.85 -40.53
CA THR A 283 -0.43 -5.76 -39.99
C THR A 283 -0.45 -5.23 -38.57
N PRO A 284 0.55 -5.49 -37.71
CA PRO A 284 0.63 -4.91 -36.38
C PRO A 284 0.45 -3.40 -36.34
N GLN A 285 1.01 -2.65 -37.28
CA GLN A 285 0.89 -1.20 -37.36
C GLN A 285 -0.52 -0.72 -37.70
N THR A 286 -1.30 -1.47 -38.47
CA THR A 286 -2.69 -1.09 -38.82
C THR A 286 -3.65 -1.38 -37.67
N LEU A 287 -3.37 -2.42 -36.88
CA LEU A 287 -4.19 -2.82 -35.75
C LEU A 287 -3.98 -1.92 -34.53
N ILE A 288 -2.71 -1.63 -34.20
CA ILE A 288 -2.35 -0.95 -32.95
C ILE A 288 -2.59 0.55 -33.08
N ASN A 289 -3.49 1.05 -32.23
CA ASN A 289 -3.69 2.49 -32.04
C ASN A 289 -3.10 2.93 -30.71
N ILE A 290 -2.03 3.69 -30.74
CA ILE A 290 -1.31 4.15 -29.53
C ILE A 290 -1.99 5.30 -28.79
N ARG A 291 -2.95 5.99 -29.41
CA ARG A 291 -3.60 7.18 -28.82
C ARG A 291 -4.18 6.97 -27.44
N PRO A 292 -4.85 5.84 -27.12
CA PRO A 292 -5.38 5.59 -25.77
C PRO A 292 -4.31 5.52 -24.69
N VAL A 293 -3.13 4.98 -24.99
CA VAL A 293 -2.01 4.89 -24.05
C VAL A 293 -1.38 6.26 -23.83
N VAL A 294 -1.07 6.98 -24.90
CA VAL A 294 -0.52 8.34 -24.84
C VAL A 294 -1.47 9.29 -24.12
N ALA A 295 -2.78 9.18 -24.40
CA ALA A 295 -3.80 10.01 -23.75
C ALA A 295 -3.88 9.73 -22.24
N ALA A 296 -3.85 8.45 -21.81
CA ALA A 296 -3.89 8.10 -20.40
C ALA A 296 -2.70 8.68 -19.62
N ILE A 297 -1.50 8.65 -20.18
CA ILE A 297 -0.30 9.21 -19.57
C ILE A 297 -0.36 10.74 -19.53
N LYS A 298 -0.75 11.38 -20.62
CA LYS A 298 -0.91 12.84 -20.65
C LYS A 298 -1.96 13.32 -19.65
N GLU A 299 -3.08 12.60 -19.53
CA GLU A 299 -4.13 12.88 -18.55
C GLU A 299 -3.60 12.78 -17.13
N PHE A 300 -2.84 11.73 -16.81
CA PHE A 300 -2.25 11.56 -15.48
C PHE A 300 -1.31 12.70 -15.11
N PHE A 301 -0.30 12.98 -15.91
CA PHE A 301 0.67 14.03 -15.60
C PHE A 301 0.08 15.45 -15.63
N GLY A 302 -0.92 15.70 -16.48
CA GLY A 302 -1.53 17.01 -16.65
C GLY A 302 -2.63 17.34 -15.65
N THR A 303 -3.47 16.38 -15.30
CA THR A 303 -4.73 16.60 -14.56
C THR A 303 -4.89 15.80 -13.28
N SER A 304 -4.04 14.81 -13.03
CA SER A 304 -4.14 14.02 -11.79
C SER A 304 -3.85 14.88 -10.56
N GLN A 305 -4.61 14.67 -9.50
CA GLN A 305 -4.41 15.31 -8.21
C GLN A 305 -3.07 14.94 -7.55
N LEU A 306 -2.48 13.81 -7.95
CA LEU A 306 -1.18 13.34 -7.44
C LEU A 306 0.01 13.89 -8.21
N SER A 307 -0.18 14.39 -9.44
CA SER A 307 0.83 15.09 -10.20
C SER A 307 0.72 16.59 -9.92
N GLN A 308 1.63 17.13 -9.11
CA GLN A 308 1.57 18.49 -8.60
C GLN A 308 2.74 19.33 -9.12
N PHE A 309 2.55 20.65 -9.24
CA PHE A 309 3.65 21.57 -9.44
C PHE A 309 4.61 21.49 -8.26
N MET A 310 5.91 21.39 -8.56
CA MET A 310 6.92 21.34 -7.51
C MET A 310 6.95 22.65 -6.72
N GLY A 311 6.98 22.55 -5.40
CA GLY A 311 7.25 23.69 -4.52
C GLY A 311 8.71 24.13 -4.70
N GLN A 312 8.93 25.35 -5.16
CA GLN A 312 10.26 25.88 -5.49
C GLN A 312 10.63 27.15 -4.69
N ASN A 313 9.97 27.37 -3.53
CA ASN A 313 10.27 28.51 -2.68
C ASN A 313 11.71 28.47 -2.16
N ASN A 314 12.17 27.27 -1.79
CA ASN A 314 13.52 27.00 -1.33
C ASN A 314 13.85 25.48 -1.55
N PRO A 315 15.12 25.04 -1.38
CA PRO A 315 15.47 23.62 -1.55
C PRO A 315 14.70 22.68 -0.61
N LEU A 316 14.42 23.09 0.62
CA LEU A 316 13.63 22.31 1.57
C LEU A 316 12.20 22.07 1.09
N SER A 317 11.58 23.07 0.46
CA SER A 317 10.23 22.93 -0.13
C SER A 317 10.19 21.85 -1.20
N GLY A 318 11.17 21.79 -2.08
CA GLY A 318 11.29 20.74 -3.09
C GLY A 318 11.53 19.36 -2.49
N LEU A 319 12.43 19.25 -1.51
CA LEU A 319 12.75 18.00 -0.84
C LEU A 319 11.54 17.42 -0.10
N THR A 320 10.86 18.24 0.69
CA THR A 320 9.67 17.80 1.44
C THR A 320 8.51 17.46 0.52
N HIS A 321 8.36 18.13 -0.63
CA HIS A 321 7.33 17.81 -1.62
C HIS A 321 7.52 16.40 -2.20
N LYS A 322 8.74 16.01 -2.50
CA LYS A 322 9.08 14.66 -3.01
C LYS A 322 8.84 13.56 -1.96
N ARG A 323 8.93 13.88 -0.68
CA ARG A 323 8.71 12.97 0.45
C ARG A 323 7.30 13.02 1.02
N ARG A 324 6.39 13.73 0.37
CA ARG A 324 5.00 13.87 0.79
C ARG A 324 4.20 12.59 0.55
N LEU A 325 3.27 12.30 1.45
CA LEU A 325 2.32 11.19 1.38
C LEU A 325 0.91 11.78 1.38
N SER A 326 0.16 11.60 0.30
CA SER A 326 -1.21 12.13 0.18
C SER A 326 -2.22 11.00 0.12
N ALA A 327 -3.10 10.92 1.12
CA ALA A 327 -4.21 9.96 1.13
C ALA A 327 -5.33 10.32 0.14
N LEU A 328 -5.28 11.51 -0.45
CA LEU A 328 -6.26 12.02 -1.42
C LEU A 328 -5.96 11.51 -2.83
N GLY A 329 -6.92 11.68 -3.73
CA GLY A 329 -6.76 11.38 -5.14
C GLY A 329 -7.42 10.09 -5.60
N PRO A 330 -7.22 9.69 -6.87
CA PRO A 330 -7.84 8.52 -7.45
C PRO A 330 -7.47 7.24 -6.70
N GLY A 331 -8.48 6.47 -6.28
CA GLY A 331 -8.26 5.25 -5.48
C GLY A 331 -7.94 5.49 -4.00
N GLY A 332 -7.91 6.75 -3.55
CA GLY A 332 -7.73 7.17 -2.17
C GLY A 332 -9.02 7.68 -1.54
N LEU A 333 -8.86 8.49 -0.48
CA LEU A 333 -9.95 9.07 0.29
C LEU A 333 -10.42 10.41 -0.31
N SER A 334 -11.68 10.77 -0.06
CA SER A 334 -12.17 12.14 -0.25
C SER A 334 -12.18 12.88 1.07
N ARG A 335 -11.93 14.19 1.05
CA ARG A 335 -11.90 15.03 2.28
C ARG A 335 -13.16 14.91 3.13
N GLU A 336 -14.31 14.86 2.47
CA GLU A 336 -15.63 14.84 3.10
C GLU A 336 -15.96 13.49 3.74
N ARG A 337 -15.41 12.40 3.20
CA ARG A 337 -15.64 11.03 3.67
C ARG A 337 -14.59 10.52 4.65
N ALA A 338 -13.50 11.26 4.80
CA ALA A 338 -12.45 10.90 5.76
C ALA A 338 -12.88 11.29 7.17
N GLY A 339 -13.11 10.30 8.02
CA GLY A 339 -13.40 10.47 9.45
C GLY A 339 -12.20 10.97 10.24
N LEU A 340 -12.37 11.16 11.55
CA LEU A 340 -11.30 11.57 12.46
C LEU A 340 -10.24 10.48 12.61
N GLU A 341 -10.64 9.22 12.61
CA GLU A 341 -9.75 8.06 12.83
C GLU A 341 -8.59 8.01 11.81
N VAL A 342 -8.88 8.25 10.53
CA VAL A 342 -7.85 8.27 9.47
C VAL A 342 -6.91 9.46 9.57
N ARG A 343 -7.34 10.54 10.25
CA ARG A 343 -6.57 11.79 10.42
C ARG A 343 -5.70 11.78 11.68
N ASP A 344 -5.97 10.87 12.60
CA ASP A 344 -5.24 10.75 13.86
C ASP A 344 -3.83 10.16 13.65
N VAL A 345 -2.96 10.41 14.61
CA VAL A 345 -1.65 9.80 14.68
C VAL A 345 -1.78 8.41 15.31
N HIS A 346 -1.42 7.41 14.54
CA HIS A 346 -1.43 6.02 14.98
C HIS A 346 -0.04 5.62 15.54
N PRO A 347 0.07 4.74 16.57
CA PRO A 347 1.36 4.29 17.08
C PRO A 347 2.31 3.70 16.02
N SER A 348 1.78 3.03 15.00
CA SER A 348 2.56 2.49 13.88
C SER A 348 3.20 3.56 12.98
N HIS A 349 2.86 4.84 13.15
CA HIS A 349 3.48 5.96 12.44
C HIS A 349 4.93 6.21 12.91
N TYR A 350 5.30 5.71 14.08
CA TYR A 350 6.64 5.91 14.61
C TYR A 350 7.73 5.45 13.62
N GLY A 351 8.65 6.34 13.32
CA GLY A 351 9.72 6.08 12.36
C GLY A 351 9.30 5.97 10.89
N ARG A 352 8.02 6.11 10.56
CA ARG A 352 7.47 5.96 9.21
C ARG A 352 6.86 7.25 8.67
N MET A 353 5.92 7.82 9.38
CA MET A 353 5.27 9.08 9.02
C MET A 353 5.41 10.09 10.16
N CYS A 354 5.84 11.31 9.86
CA CYS A 354 6.00 12.35 10.85
C CYS A 354 4.65 12.71 11.49
N PRO A 355 4.55 12.71 12.82
CA PRO A 355 3.31 13.07 13.50
C PRO A 355 3.03 14.58 13.52
N ILE A 356 4.03 15.41 13.18
CA ILE A 356 3.99 16.88 13.31
C ILE A 356 3.74 17.54 11.95
N GLU A 357 4.44 17.13 10.90
CA GLU A 357 4.36 17.76 9.59
C GLU A 357 3.09 17.34 8.83
N THR A 358 2.04 18.15 8.94
CA THR A 358 0.77 17.99 8.21
C THR A 358 0.20 19.37 7.88
N PRO A 359 -0.59 19.54 6.82
CA PRO A 359 -1.26 20.81 6.56
C PRO A 359 -2.24 21.21 7.68
N GLU A 360 -2.44 22.49 7.84
CA GLU A 360 -3.54 23.04 8.64
C GLU A 360 -4.81 23.13 7.79
N GLY A 361 -5.97 22.93 8.40
CA GLY A 361 -7.27 23.05 7.73
C GLY A 361 -7.87 21.72 7.22
N PRO A 362 -8.60 21.71 6.10
CA PRO A 362 -9.41 20.55 5.68
C PRO A 362 -8.62 19.28 5.38
N ASN A 363 -7.34 19.40 5.07
CA ASN A 363 -6.46 18.29 4.72
C ASN A 363 -5.62 17.77 5.91
N ILE A 364 -5.87 18.23 7.12
CA ILE A 364 -5.13 17.80 8.31
C ILE A 364 -5.20 16.28 8.46
N GLY A 365 -4.05 15.65 8.71
CA GLY A 365 -3.94 14.20 8.86
C GLY A 365 -4.04 13.38 7.56
N LEU A 366 -4.54 13.96 6.45
CA LEU A 366 -4.66 13.27 5.16
C LEU A 366 -3.40 13.41 4.30
N ILE A 367 -2.61 14.43 4.56
CA ILE A 367 -1.33 14.66 3.91
C ILE A 367 -0.27 14.68 4.99
N GLY A 368 0.68 13.77 4.89
CA GLY A 368 1.82 13.64 5.81
C GLY A 368 3.14 13.65 5.08
N SER A 369 4.22 13.50 5.82
CA SER A 369 5.57 13.42 5.29
C SER A 369 6.29 12.19 5.81
N LEU A 370 7.10 11.57 4.95
CA LEU A 370 7.93 10.42 5.30
C LEU A 370 8.97 10.83 6.35
N SER A 371 9.17 10.01 7.37
CA SER A 371 10.19 10.23 8.40
C SER A 371 11.61 10.12 7.82
N VAL A 372 12.58 10.73 8.51
CA VAL A 372 13.97 10.88 8.01
C VAL A 372 14.61 9.56 7.60
N TYR A 373 14.51 8.52 8.43
CA TYR A 373 15.13 7.21 8.17
C TYR A 373 14.21 6.18 7.52
N ALA A 374 12.96 6.53 7.26
CA ALA A 374 12.00 5.63 6.66
C ALA A 374 12.36 5.33 5.20
N ARG A 375 12.16 4.10 4.79
CA ARG A 375 12.24 3.66 3.39
C ARG A 375 11.03 2.81 3.02
N VAL A 376 10.81 2.65 1.73
CA VAL A 376 9.71 1.84 1.19
C VAL A 376 10.28 0.52 0.69
N ASN A 377 9.70 -0.60 1.12
CA ASN A 377 10.12 -1.93 0.68
C ASN A 377 9.51 -2.27 -0.71
N PRO A 378 9.94 -3.38 -1.35
CA PRO A 378 9.41 -3.79 -2.66
C PRO A 378 7.91 -4.08 -2.69
N PHE A 379 7.28 -4.32 -1.53
CA PHE A 379 5.84 -4.49 -1.40
C PHE A 379 5.06 -3.18 -1.18
N GLY A 380 5.77 -2.07 -0.99
CA GLY A 380 5.19 -0.76 -0.75
C GLY A 380 4.97 -0.42 0.74
N PHE A 381 5.33 -1.29 1.68
CA PHE A 381 5.26 -0.96 3.10
C PHE A 381 6.43 -0.09 3.53
N ILE A 382 6.18 0.78 4.50
CA ILE A 382 7.22 1.65 5.05
C ILE A 382 7.97 0.89 6.15
N GLU A 383 9.28 0.82 6.01
CA GLU A 383 10.20 0.22 6.97
C GLU A 383 11.00 1.31 7.67
N THR A 384 11.37 1.03 8.91
CA THR A 384 12.24 1.90 9.71
C THR A 384 13.39 1.11 10.30
N PRO A 385 14.60 1.70 10.44
CA PRO A 385 15.77 0.98 10.94
C PRO A 385 15.75 0.87 12.46
N TYR A 386 16.27 -0.26 12.94
CA TYR A 386 16.51 -0.54 14.35
C TYR A 386 17.88 -1.21 14.54
N ARG A 387 18.50 -0.96 15.68
CA ARG A 387 19.71 -1.66 16.12
C ARG A 387 19.29 -2.95 16.82
N LYS A 388 19.88 -4.07 16.43
CA LYS A 388 19.58 -5.36 17.04
C LYS A 388 20.22 -5.47 18.42
N VAL A 389 19.48 -5.99 19.37
CA VAL A 389 19.95 -6.26 20.74
C VAL A 389 19.99 -7.78 20.95
N VAL A 390 21.11 -8.26 21.48
CA VAL A 390 21.31 -9.68 21.80
C VAL A 390 21.80 -9.77 23.24
N ASP A 391 21.07 -10.46 24.10
CA ASP A 391 21.38 -10.65 25.52
C ASP A 391 21.71 -9.34 26.27
N GLY A 392 20.95 -8.29 25.99
CA GLY A 392 21.11 -6.98 26.60
C GLY A 392 22.31 -6.17 26.07
N VAL A 393 22.92 -6.59 24.97
CA VAL A 393 24.00 -5.88 24.27
C VAL A 393 23.49 -5.35 22.95
N VAL A 394 23.60 -4.04 22.74
CA VAL A 394 23.21 -3.36 21.50
C VAL A 394 24.32 -3.56 20.47
N SER A 395 23.98 -4.18 19.34
CA SER A 395 24.92 -4.39 18.23
C SER A 395 24.91 -3.23 17.22
N ASP A 396 25.90 -3.21 16.33
CA ASP A 396 25.92 -2.27 15.20
C ASP A 396 25.13 -2.79 13.99
N GLU A 397 24.53 -3.97 14.11
CA GLU A 397 23.67 -4.54 13.06
C GLU A 397 22.35 -3.74 12.99
N ILE A 398 22.09 -3.16 11.81
CA ILE A 398 20.87 -2.39 11.54
C ILE A 398 19.91 -3.27 10.76
N VAL A 399 18.72 -3.46 11.29
CA VAL A 399 17.64 -4.21 10.67
C VAL A 399 16.46 -3.27 10.38
N TYR A 400 15.93 -3.35 9.17
CA TYR A 400 14.73 -2.60 8.80
C TYR A 400 13.49 -3.46 9.05
N LEU A 401 12.54 -2.95 9.81
CA LEU A 401 11.32 -3.65 10.18
C LEU A 401 10.10 -2.92 9.64
N THR A 402 9.13 -3.70 9.15
CA THR A 402 7.78 -3.23 8.88
C THR A 402 6.99 -3.09 10.17
N ALA A 403 5.86 -2.38 10.15
CA ALA A 403 5.09 -2.13 11.37
C ALA A 403 4.54 -3.41 12.01
N ASP A 404 4.13 -4.38 11.22
CA ASP A 404 3.62 -5.68 11.69
C ASP A 404 4.72 -6.64 12.19
N GLU A 405 5.96 -6.43 11.78
CA GLU A 405 7.13 -7.12 12.35
C GLU A 405 7.54 -6.47 13.67
N GLU A 406 7.58 -5.14 13.72
CA GLU A 406 7.90 -4.37 14.93
C GLU A 406 6.99 -4.74 16.11
N ASP A 407 5.69 -4.93 15.87
CA ASP A 407 4.70 -5.27 16.90
C ASP A 407 5.00 -6.59 17.66
N ARG A 408 5.85 -7.43 17.09
CA ARG A 408 6.24 -8.71 17.71
C ARG A 408 7.44 -8.59 18.62
N HIS A 409 8.09 -7.42 18.65
CA HIS A 409 9.35 -7.19 19.32
C HIS A 409 9.26 -6.10 20.38
N VAL A 410 10.19 -6.16 21.30
CA VAL A 410 10.36 -5.19 22.38
C VAL A 410 11.45 -4.20 21.94
N VAL A 411 11.09 -2.93 21.78
CA VAL A 411 11.96 -1.90 21.23
C VAL A 411 12.32 -0.86 22.27
N ALA A 412 13.61 -0.71 22.58
CA ALA A 412 14.11 0.31 23.48
C ALA A 412 14.22 1.67 22.79
N GLN A 413 14.09 2.74 23.56
CA GLN A 413 14.25 4.11 23.06
C GLN A 413 15.73 4.43 22.79
N ALA A 414 15.99 5.31 21.81
CA ALA A 414 17.32 5.71 21.39
C ALA A 414 18.15 6.44 22.48
N ASN A 415 17.48 7.08 23.46
CA ASN A 415 18.11 7.79 24.55
C ASN A 415 18.45 6.91 25.77
N SER A 416 18.17 5.60 25.70
CA SER A 416 18.55 4.67 26.76
C SER A 416 20.06 4.64 26.91
N PRO A 417 20.61 4.83 28.14
CA PRO A 417 22.05 4.89 28.36
C PRO A 417 22.70 3.51 28.12
N ILE A 418 23.72 3.47 27.28
CA ILE A 418 24.55 2.30 26.99
C ILE A 418 25.99 2.58 27.37
N ASP A 419 26.71 1.55 27.80
CA ASP A 419 28.15 1.63 28.10
C ASP A 419 29.03 1.49 26.84
N ALA A 420 30.34 1.53 27.01
CA ALA A 420 31.29 1.38 25.90
C ALA A 420 31.26 0.00 25.22
N ASP A 421 30.77 -1.02 25.91
CA ASP A 421 30.60 -2.38 25.41
C ASP A 421 29.23 -2.60 24.76
N GLY A 422 28.38 -1.55 24.69
CA GLY A 422 27.04 -1.60 24.13
C GLY A 422 25.97 -2.18 25.07
N ARG A 423 26.27 -2.37 26.36
CA ARG A 423 25.29 -2.86 27.34
C ARG A 423 24.46 -1.74 27.92
N PHE A 424 23.18 -2.01 28.20
CA PHE A 424 22.36 -1.07 28.93
C PHE A 424 22.90 -0.86 30.35
N VAL A 425 23.08 0.40 30.74
CA VAL A 425 23.56 0.78 32.07
C VAL A 425 22.52 0.49 33.14
N GLU A 426 21.25 0.70 32.79
CA GLU A 426 20.12 0.48 33.70
C GLU A 426 19.62 -0.95 33.60
N PRO A 427 19.32 -1.62 34.75
CA PRO A 427 18.80 -3.00 34.76
C PRO A 427 17.38 -3.09 34.16
N ARG A 428 16.62 -2.00 34.16
CA ARG A 428 15.29 -1.89 33.54
C ARG A 428 15.28 -0.76 32.53
N VAL A 429 14.87 -1.06 31.32
CA VAL A 429 14.89 -0.16 30.17
C VAL A 429 13.47 0.21 29.78
N LEU A 430 13.24 1.48 29.46
CA LEU A 430 11.97 1.94 28.91
C LEU A 430 11.83 1.46 27.47
N VAL A 431 10.78 0.70 27.20
CA VAL A 431 10.53 0.10 25.90
C VAL A 431 9.14 0.40 25.38
N ARG A 432 8.98 0.21 24.09
CA ARG A 432 7.72 0.28 23.35
C ARG A 432 7.35 -1.12 22.89
N ARG A 433 6.08 -1.50 23.09
CA ARG A 433 5.48 -2.74 22.62
C ARG A 433 4.33 -2.49 21.65
N LYS A 434 3.63 -3.56 21.23
CA LYS A 434 2.43 -3.51 20.38
C LYS A 434 1.47 -2.40 20.84
N ALA A 435 0.83 -1.74 19.88
CA ALA A 435 -0.10 -0.64 20.10
C ALA A 435 0.48 0.61 20.80
N GLY A 436 1.82 0.73 20.87
CA GLY A 436 2.48 1.88 21.49
C GLY A 436 2.47 1.86 23.02
N GLU A 437 2.20 0.74 23.64
CA GLU A 437 2.32 0.57 25.10
C GLU A 437 3.76 0.78 25.53
N VAL A 438 3.94 1.60 26.57
CA VAL A 438 5.25 1.97 27.10
C VAL A 438 5.41 1.39 28.50
N GLU A 439 6.44 0.58 28.72
CA GLU A 439 6.72 -0.05 29.99
C GLU A 439 8.22 -0.19 30.28
N TYR A 440 8.56 -0.48 31.53
CA TYR A 440 9.94 -0.80 31.93
C TYR A 440 10.11 -2.32 31.99
N VAL A 441 11.03 -2.84 31.18
CA VAL A 441 11.37 -4.27 31.16
C VAL A 441 12.84 -4.51 31.53
N PRO A 442 13.21 -5.71 31.95
CA PRO A 442 14.62 -6.08 32.10
C PRO A 442 15.37 -5.95 30.77
N SER A 443 16.63 -5.51 30.82
CA SER A 443 17.47 -5.34 29.61
C SER A 443 17.62 -6.62 28.78
N SER A 444 17.47 -7.78 29.36
CA SER A 444 17.51 -9.08 28.67
C SER A 444 16.31 -9.38 27.79
N GLU A 445 15.18 -8.67 27.97
CA GLU A 445 13.96 -8.84 27.16
C GLU A 445 13.93 -7.92 25.95
N VAL A 446 14.89 -7.03 25.80
CA VAL A 446 14.94 -6.05 24.70
C VAL A 446 15.45 -6.72 23.42
N ASP A 447 14.68 -6.65 22.34
CA ASP A 447 15.04 -7.23 21.03
C ASP A 447 15.76 -6.21 20.13
N TYR A 448 15.30 -4.97 20.15
CA TYR A 448 15.79 -3.89 19.29
C TYR A 448 15.89 -2.56 20.05
N MET A 449 16.65 -1.65 19.49
CA MET A 449 16.79 -0.28 19.97
C MET A 449 16.64 0.70 18.80
N ASP A 450 15.99 1.83 19.03
CA ASP A 450 15.90 2.91 18.05
C ASP A 450 17.29 3.41 17.67
N VAL A 451 17.48 3.77 16.39
CA VAL A 451 18.77 4.26 15.88
C VAL A 451 19.05 5.70 16.36
N SER A 452 18.03 6.55 16.35
CA SER A 452 18.14 7.97 16.71
C SER A 452 16.80 8.53 17.16
N PRO A 453 16.76 9.53 18.05
CA PRO A 453 15.55 10.27 18.38
C PRO A 453 14.91 11.00 17.18
N ARG A 454 15.71 11.35 16.16
CA ARG A 454 15.24 11.97 14.91
C ARG A 454 14.44 11.02 14.02
N GLN A 455 14.44 9.74 14.32
CA GLN A 455 13.73 8.70 13.56
C GLN A 455 12.23 8.97 13.45
N MET A 456 11.63 9.58 14.46
CA MET A 456 10.20 9.85 14.54
C MET A 456 9.74 10.98 13.60
N VAL A 457 10.59 11.94 13.28
CA VAL A 457 10.21 13.20 12.62
C VAL A 457 10.65 13.24 11.16
N SER A 458 10.01 14.14 10.38
CA SER A 458 10.40 14.44 9.00
C SER A 458 11.61 15.35 8.93
N VAL A 459 12.14 15.56 7.71
CA VAL A 459 13.31 16.43 7.49
C VAL A 459 13.04 17.86 7.95
N ALA A 460 11.90 18.44 7.58
CA ALA A 460 11.56 19.82 7.98
C ALA A 460 11.43 19.96 9.50
N THR A 461 10.78 19.01 10.14
CA THR A 461 10.61 19.00 11.60
C THR A 461 11.94 18.78 12.33
N ALA A 462 12.84 17.97 11.79
CA ALA A 462 14.15 17.72 12.35
C ALA A 462 15.08 18.94 12.32
N MET A 463 14.73 19.99 11.60
CA MET A 463 15.46 21.26 11.56
C MET A 463 14.99 22.28 12.57
N ILE A 464 13.93 22.01 13.33
CA ILE A 464 13.46 22.91 14.40
C ILE A 464 14.40 22.74 15.61
N PRO A 465 15.16 23.78 16.00
CA PRO A 465 16.01 23.71 17.18
C PRO A 465 15.15 23.67 18.45
N PHE A 466 15.58 22.88 19.44
CA PHE A 466 14.86 22.69 20.71
C PHE A 466 13.40 22.21 20.55
N LEU A 467 13.17 21.35 19.57
CA LEU A 467 11.84 20.82 19.24
C LEU A 467 11.13 20.21 20.47
N GLU A 468 11.89 19.54 21.34
CA GLU A 468 11.39 18.89 22.56
C GLU A 468 10.77 19.86 23.57
N HIS A 469 11.03 21.17 23.46
CA HIS A 469 10.49 22.22 24.33
C HIS A 469 9.24 22.88 23.73
N ASP A 470 8.92 22.59 22.49
CA ASP A 470 7.78 23.18 21.77
C ASP A 470 6.53 22.30 21.86
N ASP A 471 5.37 22.95 21.95
CA ASP A 471 4.10 22.27 21.75
C ASP A 471 3.96 21.76 20.31
N ALA A 472 3.34 20.60 20.14
CA ALA A 472 3.16 19.96 18.82
C ALA A 472 2.45 20.88 17.81
N ASN A 473 1.48 21.66 18.24
CA ASN A 473 0.76 22.61 17.37
C ASN A 473 1.69 23.70 16.83
N ARG A 474 2.60 24.21 17.68
CA ARG A 474 3.58 25.23 17.26
C ARG A 474 4.69 24.63 16.39
N ALA A 475 5.12 23.42 16.67
CA ALA A 475 6.05 22.68 15.83
C ALA A 475 5.48 22.43 14.42
N LEU A 476 4.19 22.09 14.31
CA LEU A 476 3.49 21.95 13.05
C LEU A 476 3.51 23.24 12.23
N MET A 477 3.15 24.36 12.86
CA MET A 477 3.19 25.67 12.21
C MET A 477 4.62 26.01 11.75
N GLY A 478 5.63 25.81 12.61
CA GLY A 478 7.03 26.04 12.31
C GLY A 478 7.55 25.21 11.14
N ALA A 479 7.24 23.92 11.11
CA ALA A 479 7.60 23.02 10.01
C ALA A 479 6.99 23.48 8.68
N ASN A 480 5.71 23.90 8.69
CA ASN A 480 5.03 24.41 7.50
C ASN A 480 5.63 25.75 7.04
N MET A 481 5.97 26.66 7.97
CA MET A 481 6.55 27.96 7.63
C MET A 481 7.97 27.86 7.06
N GLN A 482 8.80 26.91 7.51
CA GLN A 482 10.14 26.69 6.94
C GLN A 482 10.09 26.45 5.43
N ARG A 483 9.08 25.75 4.93
CA ARG A 483 8.90 25.46 3.50
C ARG A 483 8.49 26.68 2.66
N GLN A 484 8.02 27.74 3.31
CA GLN A 484 7.56 28.97 2.65
C GLN A 484 8.63 30.07 2.65
N ALA A 485 9.76 29.85 3.31
CA ALA A 485 10.84 30.81 3.41
C ALA A 485 11.45 31.10 2.04
N VAL A 486 11.63 32.37 1.73
CA VAL A 486 12.27 32.82 0.48
C VAL A 486 13.79 32.94 0.72
N PRO A 487 14.64 32.42 -0.19
CA PRO A 487 16.08 32.58 -0.10
C PRO A 487 16.48 34.05 -0.13
N LEU A 488 17.36 34.44 0.79
CA LEU A 488 17.89 35.81 0.85
C LEU A 488 18.96 36.01 -0.21
N VAL A 489 19.12 37.26 -0.68
CA VAL A 489 20.19 37.65 -1.61
C VAL A 489 21.56 37.33 -1.02
N ARG A 490 21.73 37.57 0.26
CA ARG A 490 22.92 37.14 1.03
C ARG A 490 22.44 36.23 2.15
N SER A 491 22.65 34.94 1.97
CA SER A 491 22.33 33.93 2.97
C SER A 491 23.46 33.79 4.00
N GLU A 492 23.10 33.56 5.25
CA GLU A 492 24.02 33.33 6.35
C GLU A 492 23.72 32.00 7.02
N ALA A 493 24.74 31.38 7.61
CA ALA A 493 24.56 30.16 8.39
C ALA A 493 23.76 30.47 9.68
N PRO A 494 22.83 29.59 10.10
CA PRO A 494 22.10 29.80 11.34
C PRO A 494 23.05 29.73 12.54
N LEU A 495 22.85 30.62 13.52
CA LEU A 495 23.63 30.62 14.78
C LEU A 495 23.32 29.38 15.63
N VAL A 496 22.08 28.90 15.58
CA VAL A 496 21.60 27.69 16.25
C VAL A 496 21.00 26.76 15.20
N GLY A 497 21.52 25.56 15.08
CA GLY A 497 21.09 24.55 14.12
C GLY A 497 20.98 23.17 14.75
N THR A 498 20.49 22.20 13.98
CA THR A 498 20.29 20.82 14.44
C THR A 498 21.28 19.82 13.81
N GLY A 499 22.08 20.27 12.85
CA GLY A 499 22.99 19.42 12.06
C GLY A 499 22.32 18.72 10.87
N MET A 500 21.02 18.89 10.68
CA MET A 500 20.31 18.36 9.50
C MET A 500 20.43 19.28 8.27
N GLU A 501 20.78 20.53 8.44
CA GLU A 501 20.75 21.57 7.41
C GLU A 501 21.66 21.23 6.24
N LEU A 502 22.91 20.84 6.53
CA LEU A 502 23.89 20.45 5.50
C LEU A 502 23.41 19.25 4.69
N ARG A 503 22.94 18.22 5.37
CA ARG A 503 22.48 17.00 4.73
C ARG A 503 21.26 17.26 3.84
N ALA A 504 20.29 18.03 4.33
CA ALA A 504 19.12 18.41 3.57
C ALA A 504 19.46 19.25 2.34
N ALA A 505 20.39 20.20 2.45
CA ALA A 505 20.86 21.00 1.33
C ALA A 505 21.49 20.14 0.22
N ILE A 506 22.33 19.17 0.59
CA ILE A 506 22.97 18.25 -0.35
C ILE A 506 21.92 17.35 -1.01
N ASP A 507 21.05 16.73 -0.23
CA ASP A 507 20.05 15.76 -0.72
C ASP A 507 18.91 16.42 -1.54
N ALA A 508 18.67 17.72 -1.38
CA ALA A 508 17.71 18.46 -2.19
C ALA A 508 18.14 18.54 -3.68
N GLY A 509 19.45 18.44 -3.95
CA GLY A 509 19.98 18.47 -5.32
C GLY A 509 19.94 19.84 -6.02
N ASP A 510 19.57 20.91 -5.31
CA ASP A 510 19.53 22.28 -5.85
C ASP A 510 20.87 23.02 -5.65
N VAL A 511 21.75 22.47 -4.83
CA VAL A 511 23.07 23.00 -4.53
C VAL A 511 24.11 22.22 -5.33
N VAL A 512 25.00 22.94 -6.03
CA VAL A 512 26.15 22.34 -6.72
C VAL A 512 27.20 22.01 -5.68
N VAL A 513 27.55 20.73 -5.58
CA VAL A 513 28.53 20.20 -4.61
C VAL A 513 29.76 19.72 -5.36
N ALA A 514 30.95 19.95 -4.82
CA ALA A 514 32.18 19.40 -5.38
C ALA A 514 32.14 17.86 -5.32
N GLU A 515 32.46 17.20 -6.42
CA GLU A 515 32.48 15.73 -6.51
C GLU A 515 33.70 15.13 -5.78
N GLU A 516 34.83 15.79 -5.85
CA GLU A 516 36.10 15.39 -5.26
C GLU A 516 36.78 16.53 -4.48
N SER A 517 37.68 16.18 -3.61
CA SER A 517 38.52 17.16 -2.91
C SER A 517 39.52 17.82 -3.85
N GLY A 518 39.76 19.12 -3.68
CA GLY A 518 40.67 19.86 -4.54
C GLY A 518 40.80 21.33 -4.17
N VAL A 519 41.56 22.06 -4.95
CA VAL A 519 41.80 23.50 -4.82
C VAL A 519 41.08 24.26 -5.91
N ILE A 520 40.38 25.32 -5.55
CA ILE A 520 39.69 26.19 -6.52
C ILE A 520 40.74 27.03 -7.23
N GLU A 521 40.84 26.89 -8.54
CA GLU A 521 41.73 27.69 -9.40
C GLU A 521 41.09 28.95 -9.93
N GLU A 522 39.85 28.82 -10.39
CA GLU A 522 39.13 29.92 -11.05
C GLU A 522 37.66 29.94 -10.63
N VAL A 523 37.13 31.13 -10.42
CA VAL A 523 35.73 31.36 -10.09
C VAL A 523 35.17 32.44 -11.03
N SER A 524 34.12 32.10 -11.75
CA SER A 524 33.34 33.04 -12.56
C SER A 524 31.88 32.99 -12.17
N ALA A 525 31.04 33.79 -12.86
CA ALA A 525 29.61 33.75 -12.66
C ALA A 525 28.97 32.45 -13.20
N ASP A 526 29.61 31.81 -14.17
CA ASP A 526 29.06 30.66 -14.91
C ASP A 526 29.70 29.33 -14.51
N TYR A 527 30.94 29.36 -14.00
CA TYR A 527 31.66 28.13 -13.66
C TYR A 527 32.64 28.32 -12.50
N ILE A 528 32.99 27.24 -11.86
CA ILE A 528 34.06 27.10 -10.85
C ILE A 528 34.96 25.98 -11.34
N THR A 529 36.28 26.28 -11.51
CA THR A 529 37.29 25.28 -11.86
C THR A 529 37.98 24.79 -10.59
N VAL A 530 37.92 23.47 -10.36
CA VAL A 530 38.56 22.81 -9.22
C VAL A 530 39.64 21.88 -9.74
N MET A 531 40.86 22.09 -9.29
CA MET A 531 41.97 21.15 -9.50
C MET A 531 41.88 20.07 -8.43
N HIS A 532 41.70 18.81 -8.83
CA HIS A 532 41.64 17.69 -7.91
C HIS A 532 43.00 17.39 -7.28
N ASP A 533 42.98 16.88 -6.05
CA ASP A 533 44.21 16.54 -5.32
C ASP A 533 44.99 15.40 -6.00
N ASN A 534 44.38 14.67 -6.90
CA ASN A 534 44.96 13.55 -7.66
C ASN A 534 45.49 13.96 -9.06
N GLY A 535 45.42 15.20 -9.44
CA GLY A 535 45.89 15.77 -10.71
C GLY A 535 44.88 15.76 -11.82
#